data_c56f30d7b3e57a8582a93841a469f4f7
#
_entry.id   c56f30d7b3e57a8582a93841a469f4f7
#
_cell.length_a   1.000
_cell.length_b   1.000
_cell.length_c   1.000
_cell.angle_alpha   90.00
_cell.angle_beta   90.00
_cell.angle_gamma   90.00
#
_symmetry.space_group_name_H-M   'P 1'
#
loop_
_entity.id
_entity.type
_entity.pdbx_description
1 polymer ?
#
loop_
_entity_poly.entity_id
_entity_poly.type
_entity_poly.pdbx_seq_one_letter_code
_entity_poly.pdbx_strand_id
1 'polypeptide(L)'
;MNFLKKLFRGNTTPEEEVQRQGDVPDFEALKRDGLRTLNERNPSEAVDILRQALQIQNDFEVRFALSNALVGCNQLAKAYEELQKLAEIQPGNINVFIRMAEVACEMKNYTAMGEACERGKLLDKDNVEINLLYARACLGVDDSVNALAMLTKTILLNENYTEAYQLRGELLLKMGDLDGAEADVEWVLNHKITLSDALLLKARIENARQHHANALEFYNQFIAQNALNSDVLRERSAVKQALGDQQGAADDLKQADELDAEKQQVV
;
A
#
# COMPACT_ATOMS: atom_id res chain seq x y z
N MET A 1 24.74 71.63 18.00
CA MET A 1 23.69 70.75 17.44
C MET A 1 24.21 69.33 17.29
N ASN A 2 24.49 68.57 18.36
CA ASN A 2 25.04 67.23 18.33
C ASN A 2 24.82 66.44 19.63
N PHE A 3 23.67 66.66 20.32
CA PHE A 3 23.40 65.99 21.61
C PHE A 3 22.42 64.82 21.51
N LEU A 4 21.69 64.71 20.41
CA LEU A 4 20.66 63.67 20.21
C LEU A 4 21.13 62.39 19.52
N LYS A 5 22.41 62.33 19.05
CA LYS A 5 22.99 61.10 18.45
C LYS A 5 23.66 60.16 19.44
N LYS A 6 23.71 60.48 20.73
CA LYS A 6 24.38 59.67 21.76
C LYS A 6 23.44 58.82 22.60
N LEU A 7 22.12 58.92 22.39
CA LEU A 7 21.10 58.25 23.21
C LEU A 7 20.53 56.97 22.61
N PHE A 8 20.97 56.58 21.39
CA PHE A 8 20.51 55.32 20.74
C PHE A 8 21.64 54.39 20.29
N ARG A 9 22.84 54.53 20.90
CA ARG A 9 23.82 53.45 20.84
C ARG A 9 23.68 52.60 22.10
N GLY A 10 22.79 51.60 22.05
CA GLY A 10 22.87 50.48 22.98
C GLY A 10 24.21 49.81 22.80
N ASN A 11 25.00 49.75 23.88
CA ASN A 11 26.22 48.93 23.96
C ASN A 11 25.82 47.46 23.87
N THR A 12 25.69 46.91 22.66
CA THR A 12 25.75 45.48 22.45
C THR A 12 27.23 45.10 22.48
N THR A 13 27.61 44.25 23.42
CA THR A 13 28.96 43.71 23.47
C THR A 13 29.11 42.73 22.27
N PRO A 14 30.36 42.53 21.75
CA PRO A 14 30.61 41.57 20.68
C PRO A 14 30.10 40.14 21.01
N GLU A 15 30.01 39.81 22.29
CA GLU A 15 29.44 38.56 22.78
C GLU A 15 27.91 38.45 22.64
N GLU A 16 27.18 39.57 22.70
CA GLU A 16 25.74 39.62 22.49
C GLU A 16 25.37 39.62 21.00
N GLU A 17 26.25 40.06 20.11
CA GLU A 17 26.09 39.93 18.66
C GLU A 17 26.35 38.49 18.18
N VAL A 18 27.25 37.75 18.82
CA VAL A 18 27.51 36.34 18.58
C VAL A 18 26.34 35.44 19.09
N GLN A 19 25.67 35.83 20.16
CA GLN A 19 24.47 35.13 20.68
C GLN A 19 23.18 35.41 19.89
N ARG A 20 23.15 36.44 19.01
CA ARG A 20 22.03 36.77 18.13
C ARG A 20 22.16 36.21 16.71
N GLN A 21 23.27 35.59 16.35
CA GLN A 21 23.31 34.63 15.26
C GLN A 21 22.62 33.37 15.81
N GLY A 22 21.28 33.38 15.75
CA GLY A 22 20.50 32.18 16.01
C GLY A 22 21.13 31.05 15.21
N ASP A 23 21.45 29.94 15.87
CA ASP A 23 22.01 28.75 15.28
C ASP A 23 21.25 28.47 13.99
N VAL A 24 21.88 28.78 12.84
CA VAL A 24 21.36 28.32 11.55
C VAL A 24 21.42 26.80 11.67
N PRO A 25 20.30 26.11 11.65
CA PRO A 25 20.32 24.66 11.87
C PRO A 25 21.28 24.04 10.88
N ASP A 26 22.27 23.30 11.38
CA ASP A 26 23.21 22.56 10.54
C ASP A 26 22.45 21.48 9.78
N PHE A 27 22.77 21.31 8.48
CA PHE A 27 22.15 20.31 7.64
C PHE A 27 22.19 18.91 8.27
N GLU A 28 23.34 18.51 8.82
CA GLU A 28 23.50 17.20 9.45
C GLU A 28 22.66 17.04 10.72
N ALA A 29 22.47 18.12 11.48
CA ALA A 29 21.57 18.12 12.64
C ALA A 29 20.10 17.92 12.22
N LEU A 30 19.64 18.70 11.24
CA LEU A 30 18.27 18.58 10.70
C LEU A 30 18.05 17.22 10.05
N LYS A 31 19.01 16.70 9.29
CA LYS A 31 18.93 15.36 8.70
C LYS A 31 18.74 14.29 9.77
N ARG A 32 19.62 14.28 10.77
CA ARG A 32 19.56 13.33 11.89
C ARG A 32 18.24 13.43 12.66
N ASP A 33 17.81 14.66 12.98
CA ASP A 33 16.60 14.88 13.75
C ASP A 33 15.35 14.51 12.95
N GLY A 34 15.28 14.83 11.66
CA GLY A 34 14.18 14.43 10.79
C GLY A 34 14.06 12.91 10.63
N LEU A 35 15.18 12.22 10.44
CA LEU A 35 15.21 10.75 10.38
C LEU A 35 14.78 10.12 11.71
N ARG A 36 15.26 10.65 12.84
CA ARG A 36 14.86 10.19 14.17
C ARG A 36 13.37 10.39 14.39
N THR A 37 12.83 11.59 14.12
CA THR A 37 11.41 11.93 14.30
C THR A 37 10.50 11.03 13.45
N LEU A 38 10.94 10.69 12.23
CA LEU A 38 10.23 9.73 11.38
C LEU A 38 10.20 8.32 12.01
N ASN A 39 11.32 7.86 12.57
CA ASN A 39 11.41 6.57 13.25
C ASN A 39 10.57 6.52 14.54
N GLU A 40 10.40 7.66 15.21
CA GLU A 40 9.53 7.82 16.39
C GLU A 40 8.03 7.87 16.03
N ARG A 41 7.68 7.64 14.75
CA ARG A 41 6.32 7.65 14.21
C ARG A 41 5.60 8.99 14.33
N ASN A 42 6.35 10.08 14.24
CA ASN A 42 5.80 11.43 14.13
C ASN A 42 6.03 12.02 12.72
N PRO A 43 5.29 11.53 11.69
CA PRO A 43 5.53 11.93 10.31
C PRO A 43 5.27 13.41 10.05
N SER A 44 4.34 14.02 10.76
CA SER A 44 4.02 15.45 10.55
C SER A 44 5.20 16.36 10.90
N GLU A 45 5.80 16.17 12.06
CA GLU A 45 6.99 16.93 12.48
C GLU A 45 8.20 16.59 11.62
N ALA A 46 8.36 15.30 11.24
CA ALA A 46 9.44 14.88 10.34
C ALA A 46 9.38 15.61 8.99
N VAL A 47 8.17 15.82 8.42
CA VAL A 47 8.00 16.58 7.16
C VAL A 47 8.59 17.98 7.28
N ASP A 48 8.34 18.69 8.37
CA ASP A 48 8.81 20.08 8.55
C ASP A 48 10.33 20.13 8.71
N ILE A 49 10.91 19.23 9.51
CA ILE A 49 12.36 19.15 9.72
C ILE A 49 13.09 18.77 8.43
N LEU A 50 12.61 17.73 7.72
CA LEU A 50 13.24 17.27 6.48
C LEU A 50 13.14 18.29 5.35
N ARG A 51 12.06 19.08 5.29
CA ARG A 51 11.96 20.21 4.36
C ARG A 51 12.98 21.30 4.65
N GLN A 52 13.20 21.63 5.92
CA GLN A 52 14.23 22.59 6.31
C GLN A 52 15.63 22.09 5.89
N ALA A 53 15.92 20.81 6.12
CA ALA A 53 17.19 20.22 5.67
C ALA A 53 17.36 20.36 4.14
N LEU A 54 16.30 20.09 3.35
CA LEU A 54 16.34 20.18 1.88
C LEU A 54 16.47 21.63 1.36
N GLN A 55 16.14 22.64 2.17
CA GLN A 55 16.42 24.06 1.82
C GLN A 55 17.91 24.38 1.88
N ILE A 56 18.67 23.66 2.73
CA ILE A 56 20.10 23.85 2.88
C ILE A 56 20.87 23.04 1.83
N GLN A 57 20.51 21.75 1.70
CA GLN A 57 21.20 20.83 0.79
C GLN A 57 20.22 19.82 0.19
N ASN A 58 20.32 19.62 -1.15
CA ASN A 58 19.58 18.58 -1.83
C ASN A 58 20.28 17.22 -1.58
N ASP A 59 19.72 16.43 -0.67
CA ASP A 59 20.25 15.14 -0.26
C ASP A 59 19.24 14.02 -0.59
N PHE A 60 19.74 12.91 -1.14
CA PHE A 60 18.91 11.77 -1.56
C PHE A 60 18.18 11.14 -0.37
N GLU A 61 18.90 10.87 0.72
CA GLU A 61 18.34 10.18 1.91
C GLU A 61 17.28 11.04 2.58
N VAL A 62 17.53 12.35 2.71
CA VAL A 62 16.57 13.30 3.28
C VAL A 62 15.30 13.37 2.41
N ARG A 63 15.44 13.42 1.08
CA ARG A 63 14.30 13.46 0.17
C ARG A 63 13.50 12.15 0.19
N PHE A 64 14.20 11.01 0.27
CA PHE A 64 13.54 9.71 0.40
C PHE A 64 12.79 9.59 1.73
N ALA A 65 13.40 10.04 2.82
CA ALA A 65 12.75 10.11 4.13
C ALA A 65 11.53 11.07 4.13
N LEU A 66 11.64 12.22 3.44
CA LEU A 66 10.51 13.14 3.27
C LEU A 66 9.35 12.47 2.52
N SER A 67 9.64 11.71 1.46
CA SER A 67 8.57 10.97 0.76
C SER A 67 7.85 9.99 1.69
N ASN A 68 8.58 9.28 2.55
CA ASN A 68 8.00 8.37 3.53
C ASN A 68 7.19 9.10 4.61
N ALA A 69 7.67 10.23 5.10
CA ALA A 69 6.95 11.07 6.05
C ALA A 69 5.64 11.60 5.45
N LEU A 70 5.66 12.01 4.19
CA LEU A 70 4.48 12.47 3.45
C LEU A 70 3.44 11.35 3.27
N VAL A 71 3.87 10.11 3.01
CA VAL A 71 2.98 8.93 3.01
C VAL A 71 2.35 8.75 4.40
N GLY A 72 3.13 8.82 5.47
CA GLY A 72 2.63 8.73 6.85
C GLY A 72 1.62 9.84 7.21
N CYS A 73 1.65 10.98 6.51
CA CYS A 73 0.67 12.08 6.62
C CYS A 73 -0.49 11.95 5.62
N ASN A 74 -0.61 10.85 4.88
CA ASN A 74 -1.58 10.66 3.79
C ASN A 74 -1.49 11.74 2.68
N GLN A 75 -0.32 12.37 2.49
CA GLN A 75 -0.05 13.34 1.43
C GLN A 75 0.57 12.63 0.21
N LEU A 76 -0.11 11.61 -0.30
CA LEU A 76 0.41 10.67 -1.29
C LEU A 76 0.89 11.35 -2.59
N ALA A 77 0.15 12.34 -3.10
CA ALA A 77 0.54 13.06 -4.32
C ALA A 77 1.89 13.77 -4.15
N LYS A 78 2.10 14.44 -3.00
CA LYS A 78 3.39 15.11 -2.73
C LYS A 78 4.52 14.10 -2.51
N ALA A 79 4.23 12.96 -1.89
CA ALA A 79 5.21 11.88 -1.75
C ALA A 79 5.67 11.39 -3.13
N TYR A 80 4.72 11.18 -4.04
CA TYR A 80 5.02 10.76 -5.41
C TYR A 80 5.86 11.79 -6.17
N GLU A 81 5.56 13.09 -6.03
CA GLU A 81 6.37 14.19 -6.61
C GLU A 81 7.83 14.17 -6.10
N GLU A 82 8.05 13.94 -4.80
CA GLU A 82 9.41 13.85 -4.26
C GLU A 82 10.15 12.62 -4.80
N LEU A 83 9.45 11.48 -4.97
CA LEU A 83 10.01 10.27 -5.58
C LEU A 83 10.34 10.46 -7.07
N GLN A 84 9.52 11.23 -7.82
CA GLN A 84 9.83 11.59 -9.21
C GLN A 84 11.15 12.36 -9.31
N LYS A 85 11.40 13.33 -8.42
CA LYS A 85 12.67 14.06 -8.35
C LYS A 85 13.84 13.13 -8.05
N LEU A 86 13.63 12.14 -7.17
CA LEU A 86 14.65 11.12 -6.88
C LEU A 86 14.96 10.23 -8.09
N ALA A 87 13.91 9.85 -8.85
CA ALA A 87 14.08 9.07 -10.06
C ALA A 87 14.84 9.81 -11.19
N GLU A 88 14.81 11.14 -11.18
CA GLU A 88 15.63 11.98 -12.06
C GLU A 88 17.10 12.04 -11.59
N ILE A 89 17.31 12.14 -10.27
CA ILE A 89 18.64 12.23 -9.67
C ILE A 89 19.38 10.89 -9.73
N GLN A 90 18.69 9.79 -9.49
CA GLN A 90 19.23 8.43 -9.48
C GLN A 90 18.39 7.48 -10.34
N PRO A 91 18.42 7.60 -11.66
CA PRO A 91 17.59 6.77 -12.56
C PRO A 91 17.94 5.28 -12.54
N GLY A 92 19.10 4.90 -11.98
CA GLY A 92 19.52 3.50 -11.80
C GLY A 92 19.13 2.89 -10.45
N ASN A 93 18.42 3.62 -9.59
CA ASN A 93 18.05 3.11 -8.27
C ASN A 93 16.66 2.48 -8.29
N ILE A 94 16.61 1.14 -8.35
CA ILE A 94 15.37 0.38 -8.43
C ILE A 94 14.44 0.63 -7.23
N ASN A 95 14.98 0.89 -6.04
CA ASN A 95 14.18 1.13 -4.83
C ASN A 95 13.30 2.38 -4.95
N VAL A 96 13.73 3.37 -5.73
CA VAL A 96 12.91 4.55 -6.01
C VAL A 96 11.67 4.16 -6.81
N PHE A 97 11.81 3.30 -7.81
CA PHE A 97 10.70 2.85 -8.64
C PHE A 97 9.76 1.90 -7.90
N ILE A 98 10.29 1.04 -7.04
CA ILE A 98 9.48 0.22 -6.12
C ILE A 98 8.62 1.16 -5.26
N ARG A 99 9.26 2.14 -4.60
CA ARG A 99 8.54 3.08 -3.74
C ARG A 99 7.51 3.93 -4.49
N MET A 100 7.84 4.36 -5.72
CA MET A 100 6.87 5.05 -6.59
C MET A 100 5.65 4.17 -6.89
N ALA A 101 5.87 2.89 -7.23
CA ALA A 101 4.79 1.96 -7.52
C ALA A 101 3.91 1.71 -6.28
N GLU A 102 4.51 1.57 -5.09
CA GLU A 102 3.76 1.42 -3.83
C GLU A 102 2.88 2.64 -3.54
N VAL A 103 3.45 3.85 -3.63
CA VAL A 103 2.68 5.09 -3.40
C VAL A 103 1.58 5.27 -4.44
N ALA A 104 1.85 4.95 -5.71
CA ALA A 104 0.84 4.97 -6.76
C ALA A 104 -0.29 3.95 -6.51
N CYS A 105 0.03 2.78 -5.94
CA CYS A 105 -0.95 1.78 -5.49
C CYS A 105 -1.87 2.36 -4.40
N GLU A 106 -1.30 2.99 -3.37
CA GLU A 106 -2.06 3.65 -2.30
C GLU A 106 -2.98 4.78 -2.85
N MET A 107 -2.50 5.50 -3.89
CA MET A 107 -3.30 6.50 -4.62
C MET A 107 -4.38 5.88 -5.51
N LYS A 108 -4.42 4.55 -5.68
CA LYS A 108 -5.21 3.83 -6.69
C LYS A 108 -4.95 4.32 -8.12
N ASN A 109 -3.77 4.88 -8.37
CA ASN A 109 -3.33 5.31 -9.70
C ASN A 109 -2.53 4.18 -10.37
N TYR A 110 -3.25 3.20 -10.88
CA TYR A 110 -2.65 2.00 -11.46
C TYR A 110 -1.85 2.26 -12.74
N THR A 111 -2.16 3.33 -13.46
CA THR A 111 -1.36 3.76 -14.63
C THR A 111 0.03 4.23 -14.18
N ALA A 112 0.10 5.16 -13.23
CA ALA A 112 1.38 5.63 -12.69
C ALA A 112 2.17 4.48 -12.01
N MET A 113 1.46 3.55 -11.37
CA MET A 113 2.04 2.33 -10.80
C MET A 113 2.72 1.48 -11.89
N GLY A 114 2.03 1.24 -13.01
CA GLY A 114 2.55 0.50 -14.16
C GLY A 114 3.79 1.16 -14.75
N GLU A 115 3.76 2.48 -14.98
CA GLU A 115 4.89 3.26 -15.50
C GLU A 115 6.14 3.17 -14.59
N ALA A 116 5.95 3.26 -13.28
CA ALA A 116 7.06 3.09 -12.33
C ALA A 116 7.65 1.67 -12.40
N CYS A 117 6.78 0.65 -12.46
CA CYS A 117 7.22 -0.75 -12.60
C CYS A 117 7.94 -1.01 -13.91
N GLU A 118 7.51 -0.44 -15.03
CA GLU A 118 8.20 -0.58 -16.31
C GLU A 118 9.63 -0.03 -16.25
N ARG A 119 9.82 1.14 -15.63
CA ARG A 119 11.15 1.70 -15.39
C ARG A 119 11.99 0.79 -14.47
N GLY A 120 11.41 0.24 -13.42
CA GLY A 120 12.07 -0.73 -12.53
C GLY A 120 12.48 -2.00 -13.27
N LYS A 121 11.63 -2.54 -14.15
CA LYS A 121 11.92 -3.73 -14.98
C LYS A 121 13.06 -3.50 -16.00
N LEU A 122 13.27 -2.28 -16.45
CA LEU A 122 14.45 -1.96 -17.30
C LEU A 122 15.75 -2.09 -16.51
N LEU A 123 15.74 -1.90 -15.19
CA LEU A 123 16.92 -2.04 -14.33
C LEU A 123 17.14 -3.50 -13.92
N ASP A 124 16.07 -4.17 -13.51
CA ASP A 124 16.07 -5.59 -13.13
C ASP A 124 14.73 -6.23 -13.49
N LYS A 125 14.72 -6.94 -14.63
CA LYS A 125 13.52 -7.63 -15.12
C LYS A 125 13.09 -8.81 -14.24
N ASP A 126 13.99 -9.33 -13.41
CA ASP A 126 13.77 -10.50 -12.57
C ASP A 126 13.58 -10.12 -11.08
N ASN A 127 13.47 -8.83 -10.79
CA ASN A 127 13.09 -8.38 -9.46
C ASN A 127 11.66 -8.83 -9.12
N VAL A 128 11.55 -9.63 -8.06
CA VAL A 128 10.29 -10.28 -7.65
C VAL A 128 9.23 -9.24 -7.26
N GLU A 129 9.63 -8.22 -6.50
CA GLU A 129 8.74 -7.17 -5.99
C GLU A 129 8.19 -6.29 -7.12
N ILE A 130 9.04 -5.89 -8.06
CA ILE A 130 8.63 -5.14 -9.26
C ILE A 130 7.65 -5.95 -10.11
N ASN A 131 7.88 -7.24 -10.30
CA ASN A 131 6.97 -8.08 -11.09
C ASN A 131 5.60 -8.21 -10.39
N LEU A 132 5.55 -8.35 -9.06
CA LEU A 132 4.30 -8.37 -8.32
C LEU A 132 3.56 -7.03 -8.38
N LEU A 133 4.26 -5.92 -8.14
CA LEU A 133 3.68 -4.58 -8.24
C LEU A 133 3.14 -4.30 -9.66
N TYR A 134 3.84 -4.75 -10.70
CA TYR A 134 3.36 -4.63 -12.06
C TYR A 134 2.11 -5.47 -12.32
N ALA A 135 2.05 -6.69 -11.77
CA ALA A 135 0.85 -7.51 -11.82
C ALA A 135 -0.36 -6.81 -11.16
N ARG A 136 -0.16 -6.20 -9.99
CA ARG A 136 -1.20 -5.41 -9.31
C ARG A 136 -1.64 -4.19 -10.15
N ALA A 137 -0.70 -3.51 -10.81
CA ALA A 137 -1.02 -2.42 -11.73
C ALA A 137 -1.89 -2.92 -12.89
N CYS A 138 -1.53 -4.04 -13.52
CA CYS A 138 -2.30 -4.67 -14.57
C CYS A 138 -3.71 -5.08 -14.11
N LEU A 139 -3.84 -5.65 -12.90
CA LEU A 139 -5.15 -5.97 -12.31
C LEU A 139 -6.00 -4.72 -12.12
N GLY A 140 -5.39 -3.61 -11.70
CA GLY A 140 -6.08 -2.34 -11.47
C GLY A 140 -6.60 -1.65 -12.75
N VAL A 141 -6.03 -2.00 -13.92
CA VAL A 141 -6.49 -1.52 -15.24
C VAL A 141 -7.20 -2.62 -16.05
N ASP A 142 -7.61 -3.72 -15.41
CA ASP A 142 -8.28 -4.89 -16.01
C ASP A 142 -7.47 -5.61 -17.12
N ASP A 143 -6.14 -5.46 -17.14
CA ASP A 143 -5.23 -6.20 -18.03
C ASP A 143 -4.92 -7.58 -17.45
N SER A 144 -5.89 -8.48 -17.55
CA SER A 144 -5.79 -9.85 -17.01
C SER A 144 -4.66 -10.66 -17.61
N VAL A 145 -4.31 -10.45 -18.88
CA VAL A 145 -3.26 -11.22 -19.57
C VAL A 145 -1.88 -10.89 -19.02
N ASN A 146 -1.53 -9.62 -18.93
CA ASN A 146 -0.25 -9.21 -18.38
C ASN A 146 -0.18 -9.48 -16.87
N ALA A 147 -1.29 -9.33 -16.13
CA ALA A 147 -1.35 -9.69 -14.73
C ALA A 147 -1.01 -11.16 -14.50
N LEU A 148 -1.64 -12.08 -15.25
CA LEU A 148 -1.38 -13.52 -15.16
C LEU A 148 0.07 -13.85 -15.47
N ALA A 149 0.63 -13.27 -16.53
CA ALA A 149 2.02 -13.47 -16.92
C ALA A 149 2.99 -13.02 -15.81
N MET A 150 2.75 -11.86 -15.20
CA MET A 150 3.63 -11.33 -14.14
C MET A 150 3.49 -12.10 -12.83
N LEU A 151 2.29 -12.51 -12.43
CA LEU A 151 2.08 -13.37 -11.26
C LEU A 151 2.77 -14.72 -11.42
N THR A 152 2.63 -15.33 -12.59
CA THR A 152 3.32 -16.58 -12.90
C THR A 152 4.84 -16.40 -12.86
N LYS A 153 5.37 -15.30 -13.39
CA LYS A 153 6.79 -14.98 -13.32
C LYS A 153 7.26 -14.76 -11.88
N THR A 154 6.47 -14.05 -11.06
CA THR A 154 6.76 -13.84 -9.64
C THR A 154 6.90 -15.17 -8.90
N ILE A 155 6.00 -16.11 -9.14
CA ILE A 155 6.03 -17.46 -8.57
C ILE A 155 7.25 -18.25 -9.05
N LEU A 156 7.59 -18.17 -10.32
CA LEU A 156 8.79 -18.83 -10.86
C LEU A 156 10.09 -18.29 -10.26
N LEU A 157 10.15 -17.01 -9.92
CA LEU A 157 11.31 -16.37 -9.30
C LEU A 157 11.37 -16.64 -7.78
N ASN A 158 10.23 -16.76 -7.14
CA ASN A 158 10.10 -17.08 -5.71
C ASN A 158 8.85 -17.94 -5.47
N GLU A 159 9.05 -19.26 -5.41
CA GLU A 159 7.99 -20.24 -5.20
C GLU A 159 7.26 -20.14 -3.85
N ASN A 160 7.80 -19.36 -2.91
CA ASN A 160 7.21 -19.14 -1.60
C ASN A 160 6.45 -17.82 -1.51
N TYR A 161 6.21 -17.13 -2.63
CA TYR A 161 5.52 -15.82 -2.61
C TYR A 161 4.01 -15.99 -2.54
N THR A 162 3.49 -16.21 -1.33
CA THR A 162 2.07 -16.54 -1.06
C THR A 162 1.08 -15.58 -1.73
N GLU A 163 1.37 -14.27 -1.69
CA GLU A 163 0.49 -13.27 -2.27
C GLU A 163 0.33 -13.44 -3.80
N ALA A 164 1.40 -13.87 -4.49
CA ALA A 164 1.32 -14.08 -5.93
C ALA A 164 0.40 -15.27 -6.29
N TYR A 165 0.39 -16.33 -5.49
CA TYR A 165 -0.58 -17.43 -5.65
C TYR A 165 -2.01 -16.97 -5.38
N GLN A 166 -2.21 -16.19 -4.31
CA GLN A 166 -3.53 -15.69 -3.98
C GLN A 166 -4.10 -14.80 -5.10
N LEU A 167 -3.34 -13.80 -5.56
CA LEU A 167 -3.76 -12.93 -6.65
C LEU A 167 -3.97 -13.69 -7.96
N ARG A 168 -3.12 -14.70 -8.24
CA ARG A 168 -3.27 -15.52 -9.45
C ARG A 168 -4.50 -16.42 -9.36
N GLY A 169 -4.75 -17.03 -8.22
CA GLY A 169 -5.95 -17.83 -7.99
C GLY A 169 -7.25 -17.02 -8.14
N GLU A 170 -7.31 -15.80 -7.60
CA GLU A 170 -8.43 -14.87 -7.78
C GLU A 170 -8.62 -14.49 -9.25
N LEU A 171 -7.53 -14.22 -9.96
CA LEU A 171 -7.56 -13.90 -11.39
C LEU A 171 -8.02 -15.09 -12.23
N LEU A 172 -7.51 -16.30 -11.96
CA LEU A 172 -7.88 -17.52 -12.65
C LEU A 172 -9.36 -17.86 -12.42
N LEU A 173 -9.88 -17.68 -11.20
CA LEU A 173 -11.30 -17.79 -10.92
C LEU A 173 -12.13 -16.79 -11.76
N LYS A 174 -11.71 -15.51 -11.82
CA LYS A 174 -12.36 -14.48 -12.67
C LYS A 174 -12.34 -14.87 -14.16
N MET A 175 -11.27 -15.53 -14.62
CA MET A 175 -11.13 -16.00 -15.99
C MET A 175 -11.87 -17.32 -16.28
N GLY A 176 -12.40 -17.98 -15.25
CA GLY A 176 -13.10 -19.27 -15.36
C GLY A 176 -12.20 -20.50 -15.36
N ASP A 177 -10.90 -20.33 -15.13
CA ASP A 177 -9.96 -21.46 -14.93
C ASP A 177 -10.04 -21.93 -13.47
N LEU A 178 -11.05 -22.75 -13.19
CA LEU A 178 -11.33 -23.22 -11.84
C LEU A 178 -10.27 -24.19 -11.33
N ASP A 179 -9.64 -24.96 -12.21
CA ASP A 179 -8.61 -25.93 -11.82
C ASP A 179 -7.30 -25.23 -11.48
N GLY A 180 -6.91 -24.22 -12.26
CA GLY A 180 -5.77 -23.39 -11.95
C GLY A 180 -5.96 -22.60 -10.65
N ALA A 181 -7.15 -22.02 -10.45
CA ALA A 181 -7.51 -21.32 -9.21
C ALA A 181 -7.45 -22.26 -8.00
N GLU A 182 -7.93 -23.49 -8.14
CA GLU A 182 -7.88 -24.51 -7.09
C GLU A 182 -6.44 -24.86 -6.71
N ALA A 183 -5.59 -25.10 -7.68
CA ALA A 183 -4.18 -25.42 -7.42
C ALA A 183 -3.48 -24.31 -6.62
N ASP A 184 -3.74 -23.05 -6.97
CA ASP A 184 -3.15 -21.91 -6.28
C ASP A 184 -3.67 -21.77 -4.83
N VAL A 185 -4.99 -21.90 -4.63
CA VAL A 185 -5.57 -21.78 -3.28
C VAL A 185 -5.15 -22.97 -2.38
N GLU A 186 -5.04 -24.17 -2.92
CA GLU A 186 -4.54 -25.32 -2.15
C GLU A 186 -3.09 -25.15 -1.75
N TRP A 187 -2.25 -24.56 -2.62
CA TRP A 187 -0.89 -24.19 -2.25
C TRP A 187 -0.89 -23.25 -1.04
N VAL A 188 -1.69 -22.17 -1.06
CA VAL A 188 -1.80 -21.20 0.04
C VAL A 188 -2.29 -21.85 1.33
N LEU A 189 -3.34 -22.68 1.28
CA LEU A 189 -3.90 -23.37 2.44
C LEU A 189 -2.90 -24.32 3.09
N ASN A 190 -2.09 -25.04 2.29
CA ASN A 190 -1.08 -25.96 2.79
C ASN A 190 0.08 -25.25 3.49
N HIS A 191 0.39 -24.01 3.11
CA HIS A 191 1.46 -23.21 3.73
C HIS A 191 0.99 -22.37 4.93
N LYS A 192 -0.30 -22.35 5.25
CA LYS A 192 -0.92 -21.74 6.46
C LYS A 192 -0.60 -20.24 6.70
N ILE A 193 -0.30 -19.46 5.65
CA ILE A 193 0.20 -18.08 5.82
C ILE A 193 -0.94 -17.05 5.79
N THR A 194 -1.99 -17.27 5.00
CA THR A 194 -3.16 -16.36 4.89
C THR A 194 -4.44 -17.20 4.77
N LEU A 195 -4.81 -17.81 5.90
CA LEU A 195 -5.89 -18.80 5.91
C LEU A 195 -7.25 -18.20 5.51
N SER A 196 -7.50 -16.97 5.92
CA SER A 196 -8.78 -16.28 5.74
C SER A 196 -9.14 -16.09 4.26
N ASP A 197 -8.29 -15.37 3.51
CA ASP A 197 -8.58 -15.04 2.12
C ASP A 197 -8.58 -16.29 1.23
N ALA A 198 -7.72 -17.27 1.56
CA ALA A 198 -7.71 -18.55 0.90
C ALA A 198 -9.00 -19.35 1.11
N LEU A 199 -9.59 -19.32 2.31
CA LEU A 199 -10.89 -19.94 2.58
C LEU A 199 -12.01 -19.29 1.76
N LEU A 200 -12.00 -17.96 1.64
CA LEU A 200 -12.98 -17.24 0.82
C LEU A 200 -12.84 -17.57 -0.66
N LEU A 201 -11.59 -17.59 -1.16
CA LEU A 201 -11.32 -18.00 -2.55
C LEU A 201 -11.78 -19.44 -2.80
N LYS A 202 -11.51 -20.39 -1.87
CA LYS A 202 -11.97 -21.77 -1.97
C LYS A 202 -13.49 -21.85 -1.98
N ALA A 203 -14.18 -21.09 -1.13
CA ALA A 203 -15.64 -21.02 -1.12
C ALA A 203 -16.21 -20.59 -2.49
N ARG A 204 -15.59 -19.58 -3.10
CA ARG A 204 -16.01 -19.06 -4.40
C ARG A 204 -15.75 -20.06 -5.54
N ILE A 205 -14.62 -20.79 -5.51
CA ILE A 205 -14.30 -21.84 -6.47
C ILE A 205 -15.32 -22.97 -6.37
N GLU A 206 -15.63 -23.46 -5.16
CA GLU A 206 -16.63 -24.51 -4.96
C GLU A 206 -18.03 -24.05 -5.42
N ASN A 207 -18.39 -22.80 -5.14
CA ASN A 207 -19.64 -22.24 -5.63
C ASN A 207 -19.69 -22.15 -7.16
N ALA A 208 -18.61 -21.73 -7.80
CA ALA A 208 -18.50 -21.67 -9.27
C ALA A 208 -18.62 -23.06 -9.92
N ARG A 209 -18.19 -24.12 -9.21
CA ARG A 209 -18.38 -25.53 -9.58
C ARG A 209 -19.78 -26.07 -9.26
N GLN A 210 -20.66 -25.24 -8.65
CA GLN A 210 -21.96 -25.65 -8.17
C GLN A 210 -21.92 -26.68 -7.01
N HIS A 211 -20.80 -26.82 -6.35
CA HIS A 211 -20.66 -27.65 -5.14
C HIS A 211 -21.10 -26.85 -3.91
N HIS A 212 -22.39 -26.46 -3.87
CA HIS A 212 -22.92 -25.51 -2.91
C HIS A 212 -22.76 -25.96 -1.44
N ALA A 213 -22.78 -27.27 -1.15
CA ALA A 213 -22.57 -27.77 0.22
C ALA A 213 -21.12 -27.49 0.70
N ASN A 214 -20.12 -27.73 -0.16
CA ASN A 214 -18.72 -27.43 0.15
C ASN A 214 -18.49 -25.93 0.24
N ALA A 215 -19.06 -25.16 -0.69
CA ALA A 215 -18.99 -23.68 -0.64
C ALA A 215 -19.52 -23.13 0.68
N LEU A 216 -20.67 -23.62 1.14
CA LEU A 216 -21.28 -23.20 2.42
C LEU A 216 -20.34 -23.48 3.61
N GLU A 217 -19.66 -24.63 3.61
CA GLU A 217 -18.72 -24.98 4.66
C GLU A 217 -17.54 -23.99 4.72
N PHE A 218 -16.93 -23.66 3.57
CA PHE A 218 -15.83 -22.70 3.51
C PHE A 218 -16.27 -21.28 3.84
N TYR A 219 -17.45 -20.82 3.41
CA TYR A 219 -18.00 -19.53 3.86
C TYR A 219 -18.20 -19.48 5.37
N ASN A 220 -18.69 -20.56 5.98
CA ASN A 220 -18.86 -20.63 7.42
C ASN A 220 -17.52 -20.57 8.16
N GLN A 221 -16.49 -21.29 7.66
CA GLN A 221 -15.15 -21.23 8.22
C GLN A 221 -14.54 -19.82 8.12
N PHE A 222 -14.73 -19.14 6.99
CA PHE A 222 -14.28 -17.76 6.81
C PHE A 222 -14.95 -16.81 7.83
N ILE A 223 -16.28 -16.86 7.93
CA ILE A 223 -17.07 -15.99 8.83
C ILE A 223 -16.76 -16.25 10.31
N ALA A 224 -16.47 -17.50 10.68
CA ALA A 224 -16.09 -17.83 12.06
C ALA A 224 -14.74 -17.23 12.51
N GLN A 225 -13.86 -16.89 11.55
CA GLN A 225 -12.52 -16.40 11.82
C GLN A 225 -12.35 -14.90 11.57
N ASN A 226 -13.32 -14.24 10.95
CA ASN A 226 -13.22 -12.86 10.52
C ASN A 226 -14.37 -12.00 11.02
N ALA A 227 -14.16 -10.69 11.00
CA ALA A 227 -15.26 -9.75 11.17
C ALA A 227 -16.30 -9.95 10.04
N LEU A 228 -17.56 -9.76 10.36
CA LEU A 228 -18.64 -9.88 9.41
C LEU A 228 -18.46 -8.90 8.24
N ASN A 229 -18.66 -9.40 7.04
CA ASN A 229 -18.56 -8.65 5.80
C ASN A 229 -19.88 -8.82 5.02
N SER A 230 -20.51 -7.70 4.67
CA SER A 230 -21.82 -7.70 4.00
C SER A 230 -21.78 -8.41 2.64
N ASP A 231 -20.69 -8.28 1.87
CA ASP A 231 -20.56 -8.95 0.57
C ASP A 231 -20.48 -10.47 0.74
N VAL A 232 -19.69 -10.95 1.70
CA VAL A 232 -19.55 -12.40 1.99
C VAL A 232 -20.85 -12.99 2.50
N LEU A 233 -21.63 -12.25 3.31
CA LEU A 233 -22.97 -12.69 3.75
C LEU A 233 -23.91 -12.81 2.56
N ARG A 234 -23.88 -11.89 1.60
CA ARG A 234 -24.66 -11.99 0.36
C ARG A 234 -24.26 -13.19 -0.50
N GLU A 235 -22.93 -13.43 -0.64
CA GLU A 235 -22.42 -14.62 -1.34
C GLU A 235 -22.93 -15.92 -0.65
N ARG A 236 -22.84 -16.00 0.68
CA ARG A 236 -23.31 -17.16 1.44
C ARG A 236 -24.83 -17.33 1.36
N SER A 237 -25.57 -16.24 1.39
CA SER A 237 -27.03 -16.25 1.20
C SER A 237 -27.43 -16.92 -0.12
N ALA A 238 -26.77 -16.55 -1.23
CA ALA A 238 -27.01 -17.15 -2.53
C ALA A 238 -26.77 -18.67 -2.52
N VAL A 239 -25.71 -19.11 -1.85
CA VAL A 239 -25.41 -20.55 -1.68
C VAL A 239 -26.46 -21.26 -0.84
N LYS A 240 -26.93 -20.69 0.28
CA LYS A 240 -28.01 -21.24 1.11
C LYS A 240 -29.31 -21.34 0.32
N GLN A 241 -29.62 -20.33 -0.49
CA GLN A 241 -30.79 -20.33 -1.36
C GLN A 241 -30.72 -21.49 -2.39
N ALA A 242 -29.57 -21.72 -3.00
CA ALA A 242 -29.35 -22.85 -3.93
C ALA A 242 -29.51 -24.22 -3.24
N LEU A 243 -29.21 -24.31 -1.95
CA LEU A 243 -29.43 -25.51 -1.12
C LEU A 243 -30.87 -25.63 -0.56
N GLY A 244 -31.75 -24.65 -0.80
CA GLY A 244 -33.11 -24.65 -0.31
C GLY A 244 -33.31 -24.09 1.10
N ASP A 245 -32.26 -23.61 1.76
CA ASP A 245 -32.32 -22.95 3.07
C ASP A 245 -32.76 -21.48 2.92
N GLN A 246 -34.06 -21.29 2.69
CA GLN A 246 -34.67 -19.98 2.46
C GLN A 246 -34.56 -19.08 3.70
N GLN A 247 -34.73 -19.65 4.90
CA GLN A 247 -34.67 -18.87 6.14
C GLN A 247 -33.21 -18.41 6.40
N GLY A 248 -32.24 -19.30 6.34
CA GLY A 248 -30.86 -18.95 6.54
C GLY A 248 -30.33 -17.95 5.49
N ALA A 249 -30.85 -18.01 4.25
CA ALA A 249 -30.55 -17.04 3.23
C ALA A 249 -31.10 -15.64 3.55
N ALA A 250 -32.35 -15.57 4.02
CA ALA A 250 -32.96 -14.31 4.42
C ALA A 250 -32.27 -13.68 5.65
N ASP A 251 -31.84 -14.50 6.60
CA ASP A 251 -31.12 -14.06 7.79
C ASP A 251 -29.74 -13.42 7.39
N ASP A 252 -29.00 -14.05 6.47
CA ASP A 252 -27.73 -13.51 5.96
C ASP A 252 -27.93 -12.17 5.24
N LEU A 253 -28.97 -12.03 4.39
CA LEU A 253 -29.27 -10.77 3.70
C LEU A 253 -29.62 -9.66 4.70
N LYS A 254 -30.47 -9.97 5.69
CA LYS A 254 -30.82 -9.00 6.72
C LYS A 254 -29.58 -8.49 7.47
N GLN A 255 -28.70 -9.41 7.86
CA GLN A 255 -27.46 -9.06 8.55
C GLN A 255 -26.51 -8.22 7.65
N ALA A 256 -26.43 -8.53 6.36
CA ALA A 256 -25.66 -7.75 5.40
C ALA A 256 -26.19 -6.31 5.28
N ASP A 257 -27.52 -6.14 5.23
CA ASP A 257 -28.14 -4.81 5.12
C ASP A 257 -27.98 -3.99 6.42
N GLU A 258 -28.03 -4.64 7.58
CA GLU A 258 -27.75 -4.01 8.88
C GLU A 258 -26.31 -3.47 8.93
N LEU A 259 -25.32 -4.26 8.51
CA LEU A 259 -23.91 -3.85 8.44
C LEU A 259 -23.68 -2.66 7.49
N ASP A 260 -24.35 -2.63 6.34
CA ASP A 260 -24.22 -1.52 5.40
C ASP A 260 -24.88 -0.24 5.92
N ALA A 261 -26.00 -0.36 6.65
CA ALA A 261 -26.66 0.77 7.31
C ALA A 261 -25.78 1.38 8.41
N GLU A 262 -25.10 0.55 9.21
CA GLU A 262 -24.15 1.00 10.22
C GLU A 262 -22.97 1.78 9.62
N LYS A 263 -22.39 1.29 8.51
CA LYS A 263 -21.29 1.99 7.80
C LYS A 263 -21.70 3.38 7.30
N GLN A 264 -22.95 3.55 6.87
CA GLN A 264 -23.46 4.85 6.38
C GLN A 264 -23.70 5.87 7.49
N GLN A 265 -23.88 5.43 8.75
CA GLN A 265 -24.08 6.32 9.90
C GLN A 265 -22.78 6.87 10.50
N VAL A 266 -21.63 6.28 10.14
CA VAL A 266 -20.30 6.64 10.68
C VAL A 266 -19.55 7.61 9.75
N VAL A 267 -20.06 7.89 8.57
CA VAL A 267 -19.51 8.82 7.56
C VAL A 267 -20.22 10.17 7.66
#